data_7f8e30484b87a9c4578fd9fa6121478e
#
_entry.id   7f8e30484b87a9c4578fd9fa6121478e
#
_cell.length_a   1.000
_cell.length_b   1.000
_cell.length_c   1.000
_cell.angle_alpha   90.00
_cell.angle_beta   90.00
_cell.angle_gamma   90.00
#
_symmetry.space_group_name_H-M   'P 1'
#
loop_
_entity.id
_entity.type
_entity.pdbx_description
1 polymer ?
#
loop_
_entity_poly.entity_id
_entity_poly.type
_entity_poly.pdbx_seq_one_letter_code
_entity_poly.pdbx_strand_id
1 'polypeptide(L)'
;MKRVLLSVLAAATLCSGPAAAQTQTAPAAGSPTVVNRSGSPTDVEGIIRAFTKKETEFRKALNEYGFRRDAVIQTIAFGGQISGEYHRVSRFVFDDSGNRYEKILKFPVPTMSEITITAEDLEDLGGVQSFALESSKIHEYDFSYVGKEKIDELDTYVFDVTPKVLGDSRRLAALKKSKTPERFFQGRVWVDDQDLQIVKARGKGVPETEKQKFPTFETYREQIDGKYWFPTYTYADDELNFKSGQTVHLRMRIKFTDFERLRGRATVIEQGDESKDKDDEPAKPAPTPTPPAPRPKP
;
A
#
# COMPACT_ATOMS: atom_id res chain seq x y z
N MET A 1 -81.45 -5.33 -29.00
CA MET A 1 -80.67 -4.73 -30.07
C MET A 1 -79.26 -4.63 -29.62
N LYS A 2 -78.35 -5.42 -30.22
CA LYS A 2 -76.97 -5.62 -29.84
C LYS A 2 -76.13 -4.49 -30.42
N ARG A 3 -75.29 -3.80 -29.61
CA ARG A 3 -74.20 -2.94 -30.08
C ARG A 3 -72.90 -3.53 -29.56
N VAL A 4 -72.07 -3.98 -30.50
CA VAL A 4 -70.74 -4.47 -30.33
C VAL A 4 -69.79 -3.24 -30.28
N LEU A 5 -69.04 -3.07 -29.17
CA LEU A 5 -67.93 -2.15 -29.10
C LEU A 5 -66.63 -2.95 -29.22
N LEU A 6 -65.87 -2.61 -30.24
CA LEU A 6 -64.56 -3.14 -30.53
C LEU A 6 -63.53 -2.37 -29.68
N SER A 7 -62.93 -3.04 -28.67
CA SER A 7 -61.80 -2.43 -27.92
C SER A 7 -60.53 -2.88 -28.56
N VAL A 8 -59.79 -1.92 -29.07
CA VAL A 8 -58.38 -2.08 -29.57
C VAL A 8 -57.46 -2.21 -28.37
N LEU A 9 -56.87 -3.36 -28.17
CA LEU A 9 -55.88 -3.63 -27.15
C LEU A 9 -54.50 -3.25 -27.75
N ALA A 10 -53.91 -2.13 -27.32
CA ALA A 10 -52.55 -1.78 -27.65
C ALA A 10 -51.60 -2.59 -26.72
N ALA A 11 -50.93 -3.59 -27.28
CA ALA A 11 -49.87 -4.30 -26.59
C ALA A 11 -48.61 -3.44 -26.52
N ALA A 12 -48.32 -2.88 -25.36
CA ALA A 12 -47.02 -2.30 -25.07
C ALA A 12 -46.01 -3.43 -24.75
N THR A 13 -45.17 -3.74 -25.70
CA THR A 13 -44.03 -4.66 -25.51
C THR A 13 -42.97 -3.96 -24.68
N LEU A 14 -42.90 -4.25 -23.40
CA LEU A 14 -41.76 -3.90 -22.55
C LEU A 14 -40.58 -4.85 -22.91
N CYS A 15 -39.64 -4.31 -23.69
CA CYS A 15 -38.33 -4.90 -23.86
C CYS A 15 -37.55 -4.76 -22.55
N SER A 16 -37.64 -5.77 -21.69
CA SER A 16 -36.71 -5.95 -20.59
C SER A 16 -35.39 -6.47 -21.18
N GLY A 17 -34.48 -5.56 -21.51
CA GLY A 17 -33.09 -5.92 -21.83
C GLY A 17 -32.42 -6.51 -20.59
N PRO A 18 -31.67 -7.61 -20.69
CA PRO A 18 -30.89 -8.07 -19.57
C PRO A 18 -29.84 -7.01 -19.22
N ALA A 19 -29.84 -6.55 -17.97
CA ALA A 19 -28.77 -5.76 -17.42
C ALA A 19 -27.49 -6.61 -17.50
N ALA A 20 -26.64 -6.34 -18.46
CA ALA A 20 -25.32 -6.93 -18.52
C ALA A 20 -24.57 -6.44 -17.27
N ALA A 21 -24.44 -7.33 -16.28
CA ALA A 21 -23.47 -7.15 -15.21
C ALA A 21 -22.11 -7.01 -15.89
N GLN A 22 -21.57 -5.81 -15.87
CA GLN A 22 -20.18 -5.57 -16.27
C GLN A 22 -19.30 -6.31 -15.25
N THR A 23 -18.97 -7.55 -15.58
CA THR A 23 -17.88 -8.26 -14.93
C THR A 23 -16.62 -7.46 -15.27
N GLN A 24 -16.12 -6.67 -14.31
CA GLN A 24 -14.79 -6.11 -14.43
C GLN A 24 -13.81 -7.28 -14.53
N THR A 25 -13.45 -7.60 -15.76
CA THR A 25 -12.40 -8.57 -16.06
C THR A 25 -11.11 -7.98 -15.49
N ALA A 26 -10.54 -8.65 -14.51
CA ALA A 26 -9.17 -8.34 -14.08
C ALA A 26 -8.28 -8.33 -15.33
N PRO A 27 -7.35 -7.37 -15.47
CA PRO A 27 -6.47 -7.33 -16.62
C PRO A 27 -5.77 -8.67 -16.75
N ALA A 28 -5.86 -9.28 -17.92
CA ALA A 28 -5.24 -10.55 -18.23
C ALA A 28 -3.74 -10.46 -17.94
N ALA A 29 -3.19 -11.45 -17.26
CA ALA A 29 -1.76 -11.56 -16.97
C ALA A 29 -0.95 -11.32 -18.25
N GLY A 30 -0.17 -10.26 -18.21
CA GLY A 30 0.72 -9.68 -19.17
C GLY A 30 1.00 -10.41 -20.48
N SER A 31 0.40 -9.92 -21.55
CA SER A 31 1.10 -9.95 -22.84
C SER A 31 2.39 -9.14 -22.71
N PRO A 32 3.51 -9.58 -23.32
CA PRO A 32 4.75 -8.82 -23.28
C PRO A 32 4.52 -7.46 -23.92
N THR A 33 4.52 -6.43 -23.11
CA THR A 33 4.37 -5.05 -23.57
C THR A 33 5.61 -4.70 -24.38
N VAL A 34 5.42 -4.27 -25.62
CA VAL A 34 6.52 -3.87 -26.50
C VAL A 34 7.10 -2.57 -25.94
N VAL A 35 8.23 -2.69 -25.25
CA VAL A 35 8.98 -1.53 -24.76
C VAL A 35 9.57 -0.79 -25.96
N ASN A 36 9.06 0.40 -26.23
CA ASN A 36 9.55 1.22 -27.31
C ASN A 36 10.91 1.83 -26.92
N ARG A 37 12.00 1.30 -27.43
CA ARG A 37 13.38 1.73 -27.13
C ARG A 37 13.76 3.04 -27.84
N SER A 38 12.85 3.98 -27.99
CA SER A 38 13.11 5.25 -28.66
C SER A 38 13.75 6.24 -27.70
N GLY A 39 15.05 6.48 -27.90
CA GLY A 39 15.78 7.59 -27.30
C GLY A 39 16.01 7.49 -25.79
N SER A 40 17.26 7.24 -25.36
CA SER A 40 17.63 7.42 -23.96
C SER A 40 17.43 8.89 -23.57
N PRO A 41 16.83 9.18 -22.39
CA PRO A 41 16.80 10.55 -21.89
C PRO A 41 18.22 11.05 -21.65
N THR A 42 18.45 12.34 -21.80
CA THR A 42 19.79 12.95 -21.69
C THR A 42 20.35 12.84 -20.25
N ASP A 43 19.47 12.69 -19.24
CA ASP A 43 19.86 12.62 -17.82
C ASP A 43 19.14 11.48 -17.09
N VAL A 44 19.55 10.25 -17.32
CA VAL A 44 19.00 9.04 -16.64
C VAL A 44 19.21 9.12 -15.11
N GLU A 45 20.39 9.56 -14.67
CA GLU A 45 20.70 9.66 -13.24
C GLU A 45 19.86 10.73 -12.56
N GLY A 46 19.59 11.85 -13.23
CA GLY A 46 18.70 12.89 -12.72
C GLY A 46 17.28 12.39 -12.52
N ILE A 47 16.75 11.59 -13.46
CA ILE A 47 15.44 10.96 -13.34
C ILE A 47 15.41 10.01 -12.14
N ILE A 48 16.44 9.16 -11.97
CA ILE A 48 16.52 8.23 -10.83
C ILE A 48 16.55 9.00 -9.51
N ARG A 49 17.36 10.04 -9.39
CA ARG A 49 17.39 10.89 -8.18
C ARG A 49 16.05 11.58 -7.94
N ALA A 50 15.37 12.03 -8.98
CA ALA A 50 14.07 12.71 -8.86
C ALA A 50 12.97 11.77 -8.36
N PHE A 51 12.76 10.60 -8.99
CA PHE A 51 11.70 9.72 -8.55
C PHE A 51 11.98 9.09 -7.17
N THR A 52 13.22 8.78 -6.81
CA THR A 52 13.56 8.27 -5.47
C THR A 52 13.34 9.34 -4.39
N LYS A 53 13.56 10.63 -4.72
CA LYS A 53 13.19 11.75 -3.86
C LYS A 53 11.68 11.83 -3.68
N LYS A 54 10.90 11.66 -4.75
CA LYS A 54 9.43 11.62 -4.71
C LYS A 54 8.92 10.45 -3.88
N GLU A 55 9.52 9.27 -3.97
CA GLU A 55 9.21 8.12 -3.11
C GLU A 55 9.47 8.44 -1.63
N THR A 56 10.53 9.16 -1.31
CA THR A 56 10.81 9.60 0.06
C THR A 56 9.76 10.61 0.56
N GLU A 57 9.37 11.56 -0.30
CA GLU A 57 8.30 12.54 0.02
C GLU A 57 6.95 11.84 0.21
N PHE A 58 6.60 10.93 -0.69
CA PHE A 58 5.37 10.13 -0.60
C PHE A 58 5.32 9.31 0.69
N ARG A 59 6.41 8.64 1.07
CA ARG A 59 6.47 7.87 2.31
C ARG A 59 6.20 8.72 3.55
N LYS A 60 6.74 9.94 3.60
CA LYS A 60 6.46 10.88 4.69
C LYS A 60 4.99 11.29 4.70
N ALA A 61 4.47 11.65 3.51
CA ALA A 61 3.08 12.06 3.37
C ALA A 61 2.10 10.94 3.74
N LEU A 62 2.41 9.69 3.39
CA LEU A 62 1.56 8.54 3.70
C LEU A 62 1.27 8.39 5.21
N ASN A 63 2.19 8.85 6.08
CA ASN A 63 1.97 8.82 7.52
C ASN A 63 0.82 9.74 7.96
N GLU A 64 0.38 10.65 7.10
CA GLU A 64 -0.75 11.54 7.35
C GLU A 64 -2.09 11.00 6.81
N TYR A 65 -2.09 9.82 6.17
CA TYR A 65 -3.29 9.24 5.56
C TYR A 65 -3.78 8.00 6.30
N GLY A 66 -5.09 7.99 6.60
CA GLY A 66 -5.85 6.79 6.84
C GLY A 66 -6.33 6.19 5.51
N PHE A 67 -6.59 4.90 5.49
CA PHE A 67 -7.10 4.19 4.32
C PHE A 67 -7.70 2.84 4.71
N ARG A 68 -8.44 2.24 3.79
CA ARG A 68 -8.94 0.87 3.90
C ARG A 68 -8.07 -0.07 3.07
N ARG A 69 -7.72 -1.23 3.63
CA ARG A 69 -7.08 -2.34 2.92
C ARG A 69 -8.02 -3.54 2.87
N ASP A 70 -8.20 -4.10 1.69
CA ASP A 70 -8.91 -5.37 1.46
C ASP A 70 -7.92 -6.36 0.82
N ALA A 71 -7.41 -7.30 1.62
CA ALA A 71 -6.38 -8.25 1.23
C ALA A 71 -6.98 -9.65 1.11
N VAL A 72 -6.99 -10.20 -0.10
CA VAL A 72 -7.40 -11.57 -0.42
C VAL A 72 -6.21 -12.32 -0.99
N ILE A 73 -5.79 -13.38 -0.30
CA ILE A 73 -4.72 -14.29 -0.73
C ILE A 73 -5.30 -15.68 -0.79
N GLN A 74 -5.10 -16.37 -1.91
CA GLN A 74 -5.68 -17.69 -2.18
C GLN A 74 -4.60 -18.67 -2.61
N THR A 75 -4.70 -19.90 -2.15
CA THR A 75 -3.99 -21.04 -2.75
C THR A 75 -4.88 -21.67 -3.80
N ILE A 76 -4.28 -22.05 -4.93
CA ILE A 76 -4.97 -22.57 -6.11
C ILE A 76 -4.52 -24.03 -6.31
N ALA A 77 -5.49 -24.94 -6.26
CA ALA A 77 -5.26 -26.34 -6.50
C ALA A 77 -5.18 -26.64 -8.01
N PHE A 78 -4.80 -27.89 -8.31
CA PHE A 78 -4.83 -28.41 -9.68
C PHE A 78 -6.25 -28.23 -10.27
N GLY A 79 -6.31 -27.74 -11.51
CA GLY A 79 -7.57 -27.39 -12.16
C GLY A 79 -8.09 -25.97 -11.87
N GLY A 80 -7.32 -25.12 -11.15
CA GLY A 80 -7.64 -23.72 -10.96
C GLY A 80 -8.66 -23.43 -9.82
N GLN A 81 -9.00 -24.45 -9.04
CA GLN A 81 -9.92 -24.29 -7.90
C GLN A 81 -9.19 -23.68 -6.70
N ILE A 82 -9.90 -22.85 -5.93
CA ILE A 82 -9.38 -22.28 -4.68
C ILE A 82 -9.33 -23.42 -3.64
N SER A 83 -8.13 -23.75 -3.13
CA SER A 83 -7.92 -24.74 -2.07
C SER A 83 -7.90 -24.10 -0.68
N GLY A 84 -7.55 -22.83 -0.58
CA GLY A 84 -7.54 -22.09 0.67
C GLY A 84 -7.57 -20.59 0.45
N GLU A 85 -8.02 -19.86 1.48
CA GLU A 85 -8.16 -18.42 1.42
C GLU A 85 -7.75 -17.76 2.75
N TYR A 86 -7.05 -16.63 2.63
CA TYR A 86 -6.82 -15.64 3.65
C TYR A 86 -7.51 -14.35 3.19
N HIS A 87 -8.48 -13.85 3.98
CA HIS A 87 -9.17 -12.62 3.65
C HIS A 87 -9.19 -11.69 4.86
N ARG A 88 -8.54 -10.53 4.75
CA ARG A 88 -8.49 -9.53 5.81
C ARG A 88 -8.87 -8.15 5.28
N VAL A 89 -9.89 -7.58 5.89
CA VAL A 89 -10.30 -6.19 5.64
C VAL A 89 -9.96 -5.35 6.85
N SER A 90 -9.21 -4.29 6.65
CA SER A 90 -8.74 -3.41 7.70
C SER A 90 -8.95 -1.96 7.32
N ARG A 91 -9.10 -1.10 8.33
CA ARG A 91 -9.03 0.35 8.19
C ARG A 91 -7.87 0.88 9.03
N PHE A 92 -7.00 1.65 8.42
CA PHE A 92 -5.93 2.36 9.09
C PHE A 92 -6.43 3.73 9.47
N VAL A 93 -6.48 4.00 10.76
CA VAL A 93 -7.05 5.22 11.36
C VAL A 93 -6.07 5.79 12.37
N PHE A 94 -6.33 7.00 12.83
CA PHE A 94 -5.49 7.68 13.83
C PHE A 94 -6.17 7.70 15.19
N ASP A 95 -5.38 7.54 16.25
CA ASP A 95 -5.79 7.79 17.62
C ASP A 95 -5.78 9.30 17.94
N ASP A 96 -6.19 9.65 19.15
CA ASP A 96 -6.22 11.05 19.60
C ASP A 96 -4.83 11.69 19.70
N SER A 97 -3.78 10.88 19.77
CA SER A 97 -2.37 11.30 19.79
C SER A 97 -1.79 11.45 18.38
N GLY A 98 -2.54 11.10 17.33
CA GLY A 98 -2.11 11.16 15.94
C GLY A 98 -1.31 9.94 15.48
N ASN A 99 -1.26 8.86 16.25
CA ASN A 99 -0.61 7.63 15.84
C ASN A 99 -1.56 6.80 14.97
N ARG A 100 -1.05 6.31 13.82
CA ARG A 100 -1.82 5.45 12.95
C ARG A 100 -1.81 4.01 13.46
N TYR A 101 -2.98 3.38 13.53
CA TYR A 101 -3.13 1.97 13.90
C TYR A 101 -4.12 1.26 12.96
N GLU A 102 -4.00 -0.07 12.90
CA GLU A 102 -4.89 -0.92 12.11
C GLU A 102 -6.10 -1.35 12.92
N LYS A 103 -7.30 -1.04 12.42
CA LYS A 103 -8.57 -1.56 12.90
C LYS A 103 -9.06 -2.66 11.96
N ILE A 104 -9.12 -3.90 12.44
CA ILE A 104 -9.61 -5.03 11.66
C ILE A 104 -11.12 -4.93 11.59
N LEU A 105 -11.67 -4.93 10.37
CA LEU A 105 -13.11 -4.88 10.12
C LEU A 105 -13.70 -6.27 9.84
N LYS A 106 -12.92 -7.12 9.14
CA LYS A 106 -13.31 -8.50 8.79
C LYS A 106 -12.06 -9.37 8.71
N PHE A 107 -12.07 -10.48 9.38
CA PHE A 107 -11.01 -11.48 9.31
C PHE A 107 -11.57 -12.87 9.68
N PRO A 108 -12.20 -13.57 8.72
CA PRO A 108 -12.62 -14.96 8.93
C PRO A 108 -11.39 -15.84 9.15
N VAL A 109 -11.60 -16.99 9.78
CA VAL A 109 -10.53 -17.97 9.99
C VAL A 109 -9.95 -18.37 8.62
N PRO A 110 -8.62 -18.21 8.40
CA PRO A 110 -8.00 -18.64 7.16
C PRO A 110 -8.17 -20.14 6.92
N THR A 111 -8.45 -20.52 5.68
CA THR A 111 -8.62 -21.93 5.28
C THR A 111 -7.42 -22.50 4.53
N MET A 112 -6.33 -21.72 4.43
CA MET A 112 -5.08 -22.15 3.79
C MET A 112 -4.38 -23.19 4.68
N SER A 113 -3.95 -24.30 4.09
CA SER A 113 -3.20 -25.36 4.76
C SER A 113 -1.76 -25.48 4.28
N GLU A 114 -1.48 -25.02 3.07
CA GLU A 114 -0.19 -25.17 2.39
C GLU A 114 0.84 -24.15 2.88
N ILE A 115 0.39 -22.94 3.21
CA ILE A 115 1.21 -21.84 3.71
C ILE A 115 0.46 -21.07 4.79
N THR A 116 1.22 -20.38 5.63
CA THR A 116 0.69 -19.45 6.63
C THR A 116 1.08 -18.04 6.26
N ILE A 117 0.13 -17.11 6.25
CA ILE A 117 0.37 -15.68 6.04
C ILE A 117 0.52 -15.02 7.40
N THR A 118 1.69 -14.48 7.67
CA THR A 118 1.98 -13.69 8.88
C THR A 118 1.61 -12.22 8.69
N ALA A 119 1.56 -11.45 9.77
CA ALA A 119 1.36 -10.00 9.67
C ALA A 119 2.51 -9.32 8.91
N GLU A 120 3.75 -9.83 9.09
CA GLU A 120 4.94 -9.36 8.37
C GLU A 120 4.83 -9.64 6.87
N ASP A 121 4.43 -10.87 6.47
CA ASP A 121 4.20 -11.19 5.06
C ASP A 121 3.16 -10.27 4.44
N LEU A 122 2.10 -9.94 5.19
CA LEU A 122 1.06 -9.04 4.72
C LEU A 122 1.56 -7.60 4.54
N GLU A 123 2.47 -7.12 5.39
CA GLU A 123 3.11 -5.81 5.23
C GLU A 123 4.11 -5.82 4.06
N ASP A 124 4.86 -6.89 3.86
CA ASP A 124 5.81 -7.01 2.77
C ASP A 124 5.15 -7.14 1.39
N LEU A 125 4.04 -7.88 1.30
CA LEU A 125 3.33 -8.11 0.04
C LEU A 125 2.20 -7.11 -0.20
N GLY A 126 1.60 -6.66 0.88
CA GLY A 126 0.39 -5.85 0.88
C GLY A 126 0.49 -4.53 1.62
N GLY A 127 1.67 -4.11 1.99
CA GLY A 127 1.89 -2.78 2.54
C GLY A 127 1.76 -1.72 1.45
N VAL A 128 1.23 -0.55 1.81
CA VAL A 128 1.09 0.58 0.85
C VAL A 128 2.45 1.02 0.30
N GLN A 129 3.53 0.64 0.95
CA GLN A 129 4.91 0.96 0.54
C GLN A 129 5.85 -0.25 0.66
N SER A 130 5.37 -1.42 0.27
CA SER A 130 6.26 -2.56 0.14
C SER A 130 7.46 -2.18 -0.72
N PHE A 131 8.67 -2.34 -0.17
CA PHE A 131 9.91 -2.11 -0.90
C PHE A 131 10.07 -0.71 -1.50
N ALA A 132 9.82 0.35 -0.70
CA ALA A 132 9.98 1.73 -1.16
C ALA A 132 11.41 2.04 -1.63
N LEU A 133 11.51 2.57 -2.86
CA LEU A 133 12.79 2.98 -3.48
C LEU A 133 13.15 4.41 -3.06
N GLU A 134 13.53 4.61 -1.80
CA GLU A 134 13.84 5.91 -1.25
C GLU A 134 15.25 6.40 -1.59
N SER A 135 15.44 7.73 -1.59
CA SER A 135 16.75 8.35 -1.83
C SER A 135 17.84 7.84 -0.88
N SER A 136 17.51 7.54 0.37
CA SER A 136 18.44 6.99 1.35
C SER A 136 19.00 5.62 0.98
N LYS A 137 18.22 4.84 0.21
CA LYS A 137 18.55 3.48 -0.20
C LYS A 137 19.01 3.34 -1.65
N ILE A 138 19.08 4.45 -2.40
CA ILE A 138 19.46 4.43 -3.83
C ILE A 138 20.81 3.74 -4.08
N HIS A 139 21.75 3.88 -3.15
CA HIS A 139 23.09 3.29 -3.24
C HIS A 139 23.10 1.75 -3.13
N GLU A 140 22.01 1.16 -2.68
CA GLU A 140 21.83 -0.30 -2.53
C GLU A 140 21.31 -0.96 -3.79
N TYR A 141 20.96 -0.17 -4.82
CA TYR A 141 20.36 -0.65 -6.06
C TYR A 141 21.18 -0.25 -7.29
N ASP A 142 21.10 -1.09 -8.31
CA ASP A 142 21.44 -0.77 -9.68
C ASP A 142 20.14 -0.53 -10.45
N PHE A 143 20.09 0.58 -11.19
CA PHE A 143 18.97 0.95 -12.05
C PHE A 143 19.42 0.90 -13.49
N SER A 144 18.69 0.16 -14.31
CA SER A 144 18.95 0.08 -15.77
C SER A 144 17.77 0.67 -16.52
N TYR A 145 17.99 1.73 -17.28
CA TYR A 145 16.97 2.30 -18.15
C TYR A 145 16.64 1.33 -19.28
N VAL A 146 15.36 0.99 -19.42
CA VAL A 146 14.86 0.04 -20.42
C VAL A 146 14.31 0.77 -21.64
N GLY A 147 13.62 1.88 -21.43
CA GLY A 147 12.98 2.64 -22.51
C GLY A 147 11.79 3.45 -22.00
N LYS A 148 10.95 3.91 -22.94
CA LYS A 148 9.67 4.51 -22.67
C LYS A 148 8.54 3.53 -22.96
N GLU A 149 7.48 3.59 -22.15
CA GLU A 149 6.25 2.81 -22.35
C GLU A 149 5.05 3.66 -22.01
N LYS A 150 3.96 3.49 -22.75
CA LYS A 150 2.69 4.15 -22.47
C LYS A 150 1.82 3.23 -21.62
N ILE A 151 1.33 3.74 -20.49
CA ILE A 151 0.36 3.07 -19.62
C ILE A 151 -0.89 3.94 -19.59
N ASP A 152 -1.96 3.48 -20.21
CA ASP A 152 -3.18 4.27 -20.44
C ASP A 152 -2.84 5.63 -21.12
N GLU A 153 -3.07 6.75 -20.46
CA GLU A 153 -2.72 8.08 -20.97
C GLU A 153 -1.31 8.54 -20.59
N LEU A 154 -0.60 7.81 -19.71
CA LEU A 154 0.69 8.22 -19.16
C LEU A 154 1.85 7.77 -20.04
N ASP A 155 2.73 8.69 -20.39
CA ASP A 155 4.04 8.37 -20.95
C ASP A 155 5.03 8.14 -19.81
N THR A 156 5.67 6.98 -19.78
CA THR A 156 6.51 6.58 -18.64
C THR A 156 7.94 6.24 -19.05
N TYR A 157 8.89 6.53 -18.16
CA TYR A 157 10.23 5.95 -18.19
C TYR A 157 10.22 4.60 -17.48
N VAL A 158 10.86 3.61 -18.09
CA VAL A 158 10.90 2.24 -17.57
C VAL A 158 12.30 1.92 -17.07
N PHE A 159 12.38 1.44 -15.82
CA PHE A 159 13.65 1.04 -15.20
C PHE A 159 13.57 -0.38 -14.66
N ASP A 160 14.58 -1.19 -14.93
CA ASP A 160 14.84 -2.41 -14.19
C ASP A 160 15.65 -2.04 -12.93
N VAL A 161 15.24 -2.60 -11.80
CA VAL A 161 15.78 -2.35 -10.46
C VAL A 161 16.34 -3.65 -9.91
N THR A 162 17.64 -3.67 -9.59
CA THR A 162 18.34 -4.85 -9.07
C THR A 162 19.08 -4.49 -7.80
N PRO A 163 18.82 -5.16 -6.66
CA PRO A 163 19.59 -4.93 -5.43
C PRO A 163 21.03 -5.43 -5.58
N LYS A 164 22.00 -4.56 -5.25
CA LYS A 164 23.44 -4.90 -5.29
C LYS A 164 23.83 -6.06 -4.39
N VAL A 165 23.06 -6.28 -3.31
CA VAL A 165 23.27 -7.41 -2.40
C VAL A 165 23.21 -8.76 -3.08
N LEU A 166 22.49 -8.89 -4.20
CA LEU A 166 22.42 -10.13 -4.97
C LEU A 166 23.76 -10.51 -5.60
N GLY A 167 24.64 -9.54 -5.87
CA GLY A 167 26.02 -9.73 -6.35
C GLY A 167 27.04 -9.95 -5.23
N ASP A 168 26.68 -9.69 -3.96
CA ASP A 168 27.55 -9.89 -2.81
C ASP A 168 27.25 -11.19 -2.07
N SER A 169 27.97 -12.25 -2.39
CA SER A 169 27.76 -13.60 -1.83
C SER A 169 27.87 -13.64 -0.30
N ARG A 170 28.73 -12.80 0.32
CA ARG A 170 28.90 -12.77 1.79
C ARG A 170 27.72 -12.10 2.46
N ARG A 171 27.32 -10.93 1.98
CA ARG A 171 26.15 -10.20 2.49
C ARG A 171 24.87 -11.01 2.28
N LEU A 172 24.70 -11.60 1.10
CA LEU A 172 23.57 -12.46 0.79
C LEU A 172 23.45 -13.67 1.71
N ALA A 173 24.58 -14.35 2.00
CA ALA A 173 24.62 -15.48 2.92
C ALA A 173 24.27 -15.05 4.36
N ALA A 174 24.74 -13.88 4.80
CA ALA A 174 24.41 -13.31 6.11
C ALA A 174 22.91 -12.99 6.23
N LEU A 175 22.32 -12.36 5.21
CA LEU A 175 20.88 -12.07 5.17
C LEU A 175 20.04 -13.34 5.23
N LYS A 176 20.38 -14.37 4.45
CA LYS A 176 19.64 -15.65 4.45
C LYS A 176 19.70 -16.41 5.79
N LYS A 177 20.70 -16.14 6.63
CA LYS A 177 20.84 -16.71 7.97
C LYS A 177 20.16 -15.86 9.06
N SER A 178 19.82 -14.61 8.77
CA SER A 178 19.14 -13.72 9.72
C SER A 178 17.74 -14.25 10.05
N LYS A 179 17.31 -14.05 11.29
CA LYS A 179 15.93 -14.36 11.72
C LYS A 179 14.93 -13.38 11.10
N THR A 180 15.36 -12.13 10.90
CA THR A 180 14.60 -11.04 10.28
C THR A 180 15.45 -10.45 9.15
N PRO A 181 15.50 -11.10 7.98
CA PRO A 181 16.33 -10.61 6.89
C PRO A 181 15.78 -9.29 6.34
N GLU A 182 16.66 -8.34 6.14
CA GLU A 182 16.31 -7.16 5.35
C GLU A 182 15.93 -7.59 3.93
N ARG A 183 14.88 -7.01 3.40
CA ARG A 183 14.33 -7.33 2.08
C ARG A 183 14.44 -6.17 1.14
N PHE A 184 14.70 -6.48 -0.11
CA PHE A 184 14.91 -5.53 -1.18
C PHE A 184 13.94 -5.82 -2.32
N PHE A 185 13.58 -4.80 -3.07
CA PHE A 185 12.81 -4.95 -4.28
C PHE A 185 13.70 -5.36 -5.45
N GLN A 186 13.30 -6.37 -6.19
CA GLN A 186 13.86 -6.71 -7.49
C GLN A 186 12.76 -6.74 -8.53
N GLY A 187 12.89 -5.93 -9.58
CA GLY A 187 11.84 -5.88 -10.60
C GLY A 187 11.94 -4.68 -11.50
N ARG A 188 10.81 -4.21 -11.97
CA ARG A 188 10.65 -3.11 -12.90
C ARG A 188 9.73 -2.05 -12.34
N VAL A 189 10.06 -0.79 -12.60
CA VAL A 189 9.22 0.36 -12.24
C VAL A 189 8.96 1.22 -13.46
N TRP A 190 7.77 1.79 -13.49
CA TRP A 190 7.32 2.77 -14.48
C TRP A 190 7.14 4.09 -13.79
N VAL A 191 7.84 5.09 -14.28
CA VAL A 191 7.91 6.45 -13.72
C VAL A 191 7.27 7.39 -14.72
N ASP A 192 6.23 8.10 -14.31
CA ASP A 192 5.59 9.13 -15.13
C ASP A 192 6.60 10.16 -15.59
N ASP A 193 6.56 10.56 -16.86
CA ASP A 193 7.57 11.46 -17.44
C ASP A 193 7.31 12.93 -17.13
N GLN A 194 6.14 13.27 -16.55
CA GLN A 194 5.76 14.64 -16.19
C GLN A 194 6.14 14.98 -14.75
N ASP A 195 5.71 14.16 -13.79
CA ASP A 195 5.87 14.44 -12.37
C ASP A 195 6.96 13.59 -11.70
N LEU A 196 7.56 12.66 -12.44
CA LEU A 196 8.63 11.77 -12.01
C LEU A 196 8.26 10.96 -10.74
N GLN A 197 7.03 10.47 -10.70
CA GLN A 197 6.56 9.56 -9.66
C GLN A 197 6.34 8.14 -10.22
N ILE A 198 6.55 7.12 -9.39
CA ILE A 198 6.27 5.74 -9.79
C ILE A 198 4.76 5.55 -9.87
N VAL A 199 4.27 5.12 -11.04
CA VAL A 199 2.84 4.85 -11.30
C VAL A 199 2.54 3.35 -11.33
N LYS A 200 3.54 2.53 -11.63
CA LYS A 200 3.43 1.07 -11.64
C LYS A 200 4.75 0.44 -11.19
N ALA A 201 4.67 -0.67 -10.48
CA ALA A 201 5.81 -1.53 -10.17
C ALA A 201 5.45 -2.99 -10.41
N ARG A 202 6.41 -3.79 -10.92
CA ARG A 202 6.29 -5.24 -11.04
C ARG A 202 7.58 -5.89 -10.58
N GLY A 203 7.50 -6.78 -9.60
CA GLY A 203 8.69 -7.43 -9.07
C GLY A 203 8.39 -8.29 -7.87
N LYS A 204 9.41 -8.60 -7.10
CA LYS A 204 9.30 -9.39 -5.89
C LYS A 204 10.29 -8.96 -4.82
N GLY A 205 10.06 -9.42 -3.59
CA GLY A 205 11.01 -9.28 -2.49
C GLY A 205 12.17 -10.25 -2.61
N VAL A 206 13.37 -9.80 -2.29
CA VAL A 206 14.59 -10.62 -2.23
C VAL A 206 15.42 -10.23 -0.99
N PRO A 207 16.28 -11.13 -0.45
CA PRO A 207 16.50 -12.50 -0.89
C PRO A 207 15.39 -13.45 -0.41
N GLU A 208 15.11 -14.44 -1.20
CA GLU A 208 14.29 -15.57 -0.78
C GLU A 208 15.10 -16.54 0.08
N THR A 209 14.43 -17.17 1.05
CA THR A 209 15.01 -18.23 1.89
C THR A 209 14.37 -19.59 1.55
N GLU A 210 14.78 -20.63 2.24
CA GLU A 210 14.17 -21.97 2.08
C GLU A 210 12.70 -21.99 2.51
N LYS A 211 12.37 -21.19 3.54
CA LYS A 211 11.04 -21.16 4.16
C LYS A 211 10.18 -20.00 3.69
N GLN A 212 10.79 -18.98 3.06
CA GLN A 212 10.11 -17.76 2.71
C GLN A 212 10.34 -17.44 1.24
N LYS A 213 9.24 -17.41 0.52
CA LYS A 213 9.14 -17.13 -0.90
C LYS A 213 8.22 -15.96 -1.14
N PHE A 214 8.48 -15.22 -2.20
CA PHE A 214 7.67 -14.08 -2.60
C PHE A 214 7.13 -14.30 -4.00
N PRO A 215 5.82 -14.09 -4.22
CA PRO A 215 5.29 -14.05 -5.57
C PRO A 215 5.79 -12.81 -6.29
N THR A 216 5.87 -12.88 -7.60
CA THR A 216 5.99 -11.70 -8.44
C THR A 216 4.67 -10.96 -8.42
N PHE A 217 4.66 -9.72 -7.94
CA PHE A 217 3.47 -8.89 -7.86
C PHE A 217 3.53 -7.70 -8.83
N GLU A 218 2.38 -7.19 -9.18
CA GLU A 218 2.20 -5.91 -9.85
C GLU A 218 1.41 -4.97 -8.95
N THR A 219 1.92 -3.74 -8.77
CA THR A 219 1.22 -2.67 -8.04
C THR A 219 0.91 -1.53 -8.99
N TYR A 220 -0.33 -1.12 -8.99
CA TYR A 220 -0.83 0.04 -9.72
C TYR A 220 -1.11 1.17 -8.75
N ARG A 221 -0.80 2.39 -9.17
CA ARG A 221 -1.00 3.60 -8.36
C ARG A 221 -1.92 4.56 -9.07
N GLU A 222 -2.71 5.31 -8.31
CA GLU A 222 -3.60 6.35 -8.80
C GLU A 222 -3.34 7.65 -8.04
N GLN A 223 -3.57 8.77 -8.70
CA GLN A 223 -3.44 10.08 -8.09
C GLN A 223 -4.68 10.39 -7.24
N ILE A 224 -4.51 10.47 -5.92
CA ILE A 224 -5.64 10.58 -5.00
C ILE A 224 -5.95 12.05 -4.64
N ASP A 225 -4.94 12.86 -4.38
CA ASP A 225 -5.10 14.23 -3.89
C ASP A 225 -4.48 15.29 -4.81
N GLY A 226 -4.20 14.92 -6.06
CA GLY A 226 -3.56 15.80 -7.04
C GLY A 226 -2.06 16.00 -6.82
N LYS A 227 -1.46 15.29 -5.85
CA LYS A 227 -0.05 15.46 -5.49
C LYS A 227 0.76 14.16 -5.50
N TYR A 228 0.19 13.07 -4.99
CA TYR A 228 0.89 11.80 -4.84
C TYR A 228 0.13 10.66 -5.52
N TRP A 229 0.90 9.71 -6.04
CA TRP A 229 0.39 8.47 -6.61
C TRP A 229 0.36 7.40 -5.53
N PHE A 230 -0.84 7.08 -5.03
CA PHE A 230 -1.06 6.06 -4.01
C PHE A 230 -1.25 4.69 -4.64
N PRO A 231 -0.67 3.62 -4.10
CA PRO A 231 -1.04 2.26 -4.46
C PRO A 231 -2.53 2.05 -4.21
N THR A 232 -3.26 1.66 -5.24
CA THR A 232 -4.69 1.35 -5.14
C THR A 232 -4.98 -0.12 -5.38
N TYR A 233 -4.10 -0.81 -6.11
CA TYR A 233 -4.27 -2.20 -6.44
C TYR A 233 -2.94 -2.93 -6.54
N THR A 234 -2.83 -4.07 -5.84
CA THR A 234 -1.70 -5.01 -5.98
C THR A 234 -2.23 -6.39 -6.33
N TYR A 235 -1.61 -7.04 -7.31
CA TYR A 235 -1.99 -8.36 -7.80
C TYR A 235 -0.76 -9.25 -7.96
N ALA A 236 -0.92 -10.52 -7.63
CA ALA A 236 0.03 -11.58 -7.96
C ALA A 236 -0.73 -12.86 -8.34
N ASP A 237 -0.16 -13.63 -9.25
CA ASP A 237 -0.60 -15.00 -9.60
C ASP A 237 0.68 -15.75 -10.00
N ASP A 238 1.24 -16.53 -9.07
CA ASP A 238 2.59 -17.09 -9.22
C ASP A 238 2.72 -18.44 -8.50
N GLU A 239 3.67 -19.25 -8.92
CA GLU A 239 4.01 -20.54 -8.30
C GLU A 239 5.22 -20.39 -7.38
N LEU A 240 5.03 -20.64 -6.10
CA LEU A 240 6.08 -20.60 -5.09
C LEU A 240 6.71 -21.99 -4.93
N ASN A 241 7.96 -22.13 -5.36
CA ASN A 241 8.68 -23.39 -5.29
C ASN A 241 9.58 -23.46 -4.05
N PHE A 242 9.26 -24.35 -3.13
CA PHE A 242 10.02 -24.55 -1.89
C PHE A 242 11.06 -25.66 -2.07
N LYS A 243 12.16 -25.58 -1.33
CA LYS A 243 13.21 -26.61 -1.37
C LYS A 243 12.75 -28.00 -0.93
N SER A 244 11.65 -28.07 -0.16
CA SER A 244 11.00 -29.33 0.20
C SER A 244 10.43 -30.12 -0.99
N GLY A 245 10.41 -29.51 -2.19
CA GLY A 245 9.72 -30.04 -3.37
C GLY A 245 8.25 -29.64 -3.44
N GLN A 246 7.74 -28.91 -2.44
CA GLN A 246 6.39 -28.39 -2.45
C GLN A 246 6.31 -27.18 -3.39
N THR A 247 5.30 -27.17 -4.26
CA THR A 247 4.91 -26.02 -5.07
C THR A 247 3.55 -25.54 -4.61
N VAL A 248 3.42 -24.23 -4.36
CA VAL A 248 2.16 -23.60 -3.99
C VAL A 248 1.82 -22.53 -5.01
N HIS A 249 0.71 -22.71 -5.71
CA HIS A 249 0.17 -21.69 -6.60
C HIS A 249 -0.59 -20.67 -5.75
N LEU A 250 -0.10 -19.44 -5.74
CA LEU A 250 -0.63 -18.35 -4.92
C LEU A 250 -1.21 -17.27 -5.81
N ARG A 251 -2.46 -16.89 -5.52
CA ARG A 251 -3.11 -15.72 -6.11
C ARG A 251 -3.39 -14.70 -5.03
N MET A 252 -2.97 -13.45 -5.26
CA MET A 252 -3.13 -12.36 -4.32
C MET A 252 -3.79 -11.15 -4.98
N ARG A 253 -4.73 -10.53 -4.27
CA ARG A 253 -5.34 -9.25 -4.65
C ARG A 253 -5.45 -8.39 -3.41
N ILE A 254 -4.87 -7.20 -3.47
CA ILE A 254 -4.95 -6.24 -2.39
C ILE A 254 -5.45 -4.92 -2.97
N LYS A 255 -6.51 -4.38 -2.37
CA LYS A 255 -7.09 -3.09 -2.74
C LYS A 255 -6.92 -2.11 -1.60
N PHE A 256 -6.54 -0.89 -1.95
CA PHE A 256 -6.50 0.23 -1.02
C PHE A 256 -7.50 1.28 -1.49
N THR A 257 -8.38 1.69 -0.58
CA THR A 257 -9.46 2.64 -0.84
C THR A 257 -9.63 3.59 0.34
N ASP A 258 -10.54 4.55 0.18
CA ASP A 258 -10.95 5.45 1.27
C ASP A 258 -9.75 6.18 1.90
N PHE A 259 -8.87 6.73 1.06
CA PHE A 259 -7.75 7.55 1.53
C PHE A 259 -8.27 8.85 2.12
N GLU A 260 -7.96 9.11 3.38
CA GLU A 260 -8.36 10.29 4.13
C GLU A 260 -7.13 10.90 4.80
N ARG A 261 -6.83 12.16 4.49
CA ARG A 261 -5.72 12.86 5.13
C ARG A 261 -6.12 13.29 6.54
N LEU A 262 -5.26 13.02 7.53
CA LEU A 262 -5.40 13.55 8.88
C LEU A 262 -5.37 15.08 8.82
N ARG A 263 -6.53 15.71 9.09
CA ARG A 263 -6.58 17.16 9.27
C ARG A 263 -6.07 17.46 10.66
N GLY A 264 -4.93 18.17 10.76
CA GLY A 264 -4.41 18.64 12.05
C GLY A 264 -5.52 19.38 12.80
N ARG A 265 -5.78 19.01 14.05
CA ARG A 265 -6.54 19.87 14.95
C ARG A 265 -5.69 21.14 15.10
N ALA A 266 -6.13 22.24 14.50
CA ALA A 266 -5.64 23.54 14.90
C ALA A 266 -6.11 23.73 16.37
N THR A 267 -5.21 23.52 17.32
CA THR A 267 -5.39 24.01 18.68
C THR A 267 -5.29 25.52 18.54
N VAL A 268 -6.43 26.19 18.46
CA VAL A 268 -6.48 27.65 18.66
C VAL A 268 -6.06 27.86 20.09
N ILE A 269 -4.79 28.18 20.30
CA ILE A 269 -4.35 28.81 21.55
C ILE A 269 -4.97 30.21 21.45
N GLU A 270 -6.10 30.42 22.07
CA GLU A 270 -6.57 31.76 22.41
C GLU A 270 -5.46 32.37 23.27
N GLN A 271 -4.61 33.16 22.63
CA GLN A 271 -3.82 34.15 23.37
C GLN A 271 -4.84 35.11 23.97
N GLY A 272 -5.13 34.89 25.23
CA GLY A 272 -5.88 35.84 26.02
C GLY A 272 -5.21 37.21 25.93
N ASP A 273 -5.99 38.15 25.46
CA ASP A 273 -5.69 39.58 25.39
C ASP A 273 -5.36 40.06 26.81
N GLU A 274 -4.08 40.29 27.12
CA GLU A 274 -3.65 41.01 28.32
C GLU A 274 -4.01 42.47 28.14
N SER A 275 -5.26 42.83 28.40
CA SER A 275 -5.61 44.21 28.71
C SER A 275 -5.14 44.53 30.12
N LYS A 276 -4.19 45.43 30.17
CA LYS A 276 -3.71 46.13 31.37
C LYS A 276 -4.87 46.68 32.17
N ASP A 277 -5.00 46.28 33.42
CA ASP A 277 -5.46 47.18 34.49
C ASP A 277 -4.48 47.14 35.63
N LYS A 278 -4.03 48.35 35.98
CA LYS A 278 -3.19 48.69 37.10
C LYS A 278 -4.04 48.77 38.35
N ASP A 279 -3.33 48.61 39.46
CA ASP A 279 -3.65 48.96 40.83
C ASP A 279 -4.39 47.88 41.62
N ASP A 280 -3.60 47.11 42.41
CA ASP A 280 -3.81 47.05 43.84
C ASP A 280 -2.66 46.32 44.58
N GLU A 281 -2.35 46.81 45.73
CA GLU A 281 -1.28 46.60 46.70
C GLU A 281 -1.17 45.17 47.24
N PRO A 282 0.02 44.65 47.57
CA PRO A 282 0.15 43.24 47.96
C PRO A 282 -0.26 42.95 49.42
N ALA A 283 -1.22 42.05 49.57
CA ALA A 283 -1.61 41.54 50.90
C ALA A 283 -0.56 40.56 51.42
N LYS A 284 -0.22 40.76 52.71
CA LYS A 284 0.72 40.01 53.55
C LYS A 284 0.40 38.49 53.59
N PRO A 285 1.38 37.58 53.53
CA PRO A 285 1.11 36.14 53.62
C PRO A 285 0.75 35.71 55.06
N ALA A 286 -0.25 34.84 55.15
CA ALA A 286 -0.67 34.19 56.40
C ALA A 286 0.32 33.09 56.82
N PRO A 287 0.48 32.81 58.12
CA PRO A 287 1.48 31.86 58.61
C PRO A 287 1.08 30.40 58.34
N THR A 288 2.07 29.63 57.95
CA THR A 288 1.99 28.18 57.70
C THR A 288 1.71 27.39 58.98
N PRO A 289 0.79 26.43 59.00
CA PRO A 289 0.57 25.59 60.18
C PRO A 289 1.69 24.55 60.35
N THR A 290 2.18 24.46 61.59
CA THR A 290 3.20 23.53 62.08
C THR A 290 2.65 22.08 62.08
N PRO A 291 3.40 21.07 61.59
CA PRO A 291 2.97 19.69 61.68
C PRO A 291 3.01 19.12 63.11
N PRO A 292 2.10 18.20 63.47
CA PRO A 292 2.04 17.62 64.82
C PRO A 292 3.19 16.61 65.04
N ALA A 293 3.66 16.59 66.30
CA ALA A 293 4.74 15.72 66.77
C ALA A 293 4.37 14.22 66.75
N PRO A 294 5.36 13.31 66.59
CA PRO A 294 5.11 11.87 66.54
C PRO A 294 4.79 11.29 67.92
N ARG A 295 3.79 10.40 67.98
CA ARG A 295 3.43 9.62 69.18
C ARG A 295 4.46 8.58 69.50
N PRO A 296 4.76 8.32 70.79
CA PRO A 296 5.64 7.19 71.20
C PRO A 296 4.91 5.87 71.03
N LYS A 297 5.66 4.86 70.58
CA LYS A 297 5.23 3.46 70.48
C LYS A 297 5.36 2.80 71.88
N PRO A 298 4.47 1.83 72.16
CA PRO A 298 4.60 1.00 73.36
C PRO A 298 5.76 -0.04 73.27
#